data_fee3f76d44235b3d252bb7e64addded7
#
_entry.id   fee3f76d44235b3d252bb7e64addded7
#
_cell.length_a   1.000
_cell.length_b   1.000
_cell.length_c   1.000
_cell.angle_alpha   90.00
_cell.angle_beta   90.00
_cell.angle_gamma   90.00
#
_symmetry.space_group_name_H-M   'P 1'
#
loop_
_entity.id
_entity.type
_entity.pdbx_description
1 polymer ?
#
loop_
_entity_poly.entity_id
_entity_poly.type
_entity_poly.pdbx_seq_one_letter_code
_entity_poly.pdbx_strand_id
1 'polypeptide(L)'
;MSAPGTWAGRSAPASGVHTLRRFAVPREPRQERCELCGVLVAEDNHRHLVDAEQRSLACACTPCALLFERPGAAHGRFLSVPDRYLADHDHRLDDNAWELLQIPVSVAFFFRNAALDRLVALYPSPAGATESELDPSAWQAVLGGSRLSELVEPDVEALLLRRSEGRTGCYLVPIDICYELVGRMRLLWQGFDGGAEARAELQAFFEHIERRAGTTVGERRP
;
A
#
# COMPACT_ATOMS: atom_id res chain seq x y z
N MET A 1 -16.24 -23.76 75.68
CA MET A 1 -16.95 -24.42 74.58
C MET A 1 -17.27 -23.36 73.56
N SER A 2 -16.39 -23.22 72.58
CA SER A 2 -16.50 -22.16 71.57
C SER A 2 -16.72 -22.86 70.23
N ALA A 3 -17.76 -22.47 69.51
CA ALA A 3 -18.12 -22.96 68.19
C ALA A 3 -17.28 -22.30 67.09
N PRO A 4 -16.92 -23.02 65.99
CA PRO A 4 -16.17 -22.43 64.89
C PRO A 4 -17.09 -21.71 63.90
N GLY A 5 -16.69 -20.47 63.55
CA GLY A 5 -17.36 -19.65 62.55
C GLY A 5 -17.10 -20.16 61.14
N THR A 6 -18.18 -20.34 60.38
CA THR A 6 -18.20 -20.66 58.95
C THR A 6 -17.84 -19.46 58.11
N TRP A 7 -16.79 -19.57 57.35
CA TRP A 7 -16.42 -18.60 56.29
C TRP A 7 -17.27 -18.85 55.03
N ALA A 8 -18.23 -18.01 54.77
CA ALA A 8 -18.94 -17.99 53.49
C ALA A 8 -18.06 -17.39 52.40
N GLY A 9 -17.66 -18.25 51.47
CA GLY A 9 -16.92 -17.82 50.27
C GLY A 9 -17.79 -16.93 49.40
N ARG A 10 -17.34 -15.69 49.19
CA ARG A 10 -17.90 -14.80 48.19
C ARG A 10 -17.39 -15.21 46.82
N SER A 11 -18.28 -15.76 45.99
CA SER A 11 -18.02 -15.99 44.55
C SER A 11 -17.81 -14.66 43.86
N ALA A 12 -16.65 -14.47 43.24
CA ALA A 12 -16.36 -13.32 42.39
C ALA A 12 -17.21 -13.37 41.12
N PRO A 13 -17.72 -12.24 40.61
CA PRO A 13 -18.53 -12.24 39.40
C PRO A 13 -17.63 -12.46 38.16
N ALA A 14 -17.94 -13.53 37.41
CA ALA A 14 -17.35 -13.84 36.12
C ALA A 14 -17.92 -12.87 35.02
N SER A 15 -17.50 -11.61 35.00
CA SER A 15 -18.05 -10.61 34.05
C SER A 15 -17.05 -9.98 33.09
N GLY A 16 -15.80 -10.46 33.00
CA GLY A 16 -14.80 -9.95 32.07
C GLY A 16 -14.85 -10.54 30.64
N VAL A 17 -15.26 -11.80 30.51
CA VAL A 17 -15.16 -12.53 29.23
C VAL A 17 -16.32 -12.20 28.26
N HIS A 18 -17.51 -11.88 28.80
CA HIS A 18 -18.67 -11.54 27.97
C HIS A 18 -18.53 -10.20 27.23
N THR A 19 -17.77 -9.27 27.78
CA THR A 19 -17.56 -7.96 27.18
C THR A 19 -16.62 -8.07 25.96
N LEU A 20 -15.65 -8.95 25.98
CA LEU A 20 -14.70 -9.16 24.87
C LEU A 20 -15.33 -9.90 23.67
N ARG A 21 -16.33 -10.76 23.91
CA ARG A 21 -17.05 -11.43 22.80
C ARG A 21 -17.75 -10.47 21.85
N ARG A 22 -18.11 -9.28 22.30
CA ARG A 22 -18.71 -8.22 21.46
C ARG A 22 -17.75 -7.70 20.38
N PHE A 23 -16.44 -7.81 20.60
CA PHE A 23 -15.40 -7.41 19.66
C PHE A 23 -14.96 -8.55 18.74
N ALA A 24 -15.37 -9.78 19.03
CA ALA A 24 -15.05 -10.97 18.25
C ALA A 24 -16.12 -11.35 17.20
N VAL A 25 -17.22 -10.57 17.13
CA VAL A 25 -18.22 -10.78 16.08
C VAL A 25 -17.63 -10.20 14.78
N PRO A 26 -17.47 -11.01 13.71
CA PRO A 26 -17.06 -10.49 12.41
C PRO A 26 -18.05 -9.40 12.01
N ARG A 27 -17.54 -8.18 11.81
CA ARG A 27 -18.37 -7.12 11.22
C ARG A 27 -18.68 -7.52 9.79
N GLU A 28 -19.95 -7.47 9.42
CA GLU A 28 -20.32 -7.55 7.99
C GLU A 28 -19.47 -6.52 7.21
N PRO A 29 -18.95 -6.91 6.04
CA PRO A 29 -18.20 -5.98 5.21
C PRO A 29 -19.08 -4.74 4.97
N ARG A 30 -18.58 -3.59 5.40
CA ARG A 30 -19.28 -2.33 5.13
C ARG A 30 -19.27 -2.14 3.62
N GLN A 31 -20.45 -1.94 3.05
CA GLN A 31 -20.56 -1.51 1.65
C GLN A 31 -19.79 -0.20 1.49
N GLU A 32 -18.86 -0.17 0.58
CA GLU A 32 -18.07 1.01 0.29
C GLU A 32 -18.95 2.12 -0.31
N ARG A 33 -18.62 3.34 0.06
CA ARG A 33 -19.35 4.53 -0.39
C ARG A 33 -18.35 5.57 -0.87
N CYS A 34 -18.75 6.26 -1.91
CA CYS A 34 -18.03 7.45 -2.37
C CYS A 34 -17.93 8.47 -1.23
N GLU A 35 -16.73 8.84 -0.84
CA GLU A 35 -16.50 9.78 0.27
C GLU A 35 -16.92 11.21 -0.07
N LEU A 36 -17.11 11.52 -1.37
CA LEU A 36 -17.55 12.84 -1.82
C LEU A 36 -19.07 13.00 -1.87
N CYS A 37 -19.81 11.98 -2.35
CA CYS A 37 -21.25 12.09 -2.56
C CYS A 37 -22.10 11.05 -1.81
N GLY A 38 -21.46 10.08 -1.13
CA GLY A 38 -22.13 9.07 -0.31
C GLY A 38 -22.83 7.95 -1.08
N VAL A 39 -22.78 7.92 -2.43
CA VAL A 39 -23.35 6.85 -3.23
C VAL A 39 -22.59 5.55 -2.98
N LEU A 40 -23.29 4.42 -3.00
CA LEU A 40 -22.66 3.10 -2.94
C LEU A 40 -21.78 2.89 -4.17
N VAL A 41 -20.59 2.36 -3.94
CA VAL A 41 -19.65 1.99 -5.01
C VAL A 41 -19.40 0.49 -4.95
N ALA A 42 -19.28 -0.11 -6.14
CA ALA A 42 -18.88 -1.51 -6.24
C ALA A 42 -17.38 -1.63 -6.12
N GLU A 43 -16.90 -2.73 -5.55
CA GLU A 43 -15.50 -3.00 -5.29
C GLU A 43 -14.63 -2.93 -6.56
N ASP A 44 -15.19 -3.33 -7.70
CA ASP A 44 -14.53 -3.37 -9.01
C ASP A 44 -14.78 -2.11 -9.88
N ASN A 45 -15.55 -1.14 -9.39
CA ASN A 45 -15.95 0.05 -10.15
C ASN A 45 -15.91 1.34 -9.32
N HIS A 46 -14.89 1.48 -8.51
CA HIS A 46 -14.56 2.71 -7.83
C HIS A 46 -13.22 3.27 -8.32
N ARG A 47 -12.98 4.51 -7.99
CA ARG A 47 -11.75 5.23 -8.27
C ARG A 47 -11.18 5.75 -6.95
N HIS A 48 -9.91 5.99 -6.91
CA HIS A 48 -9.29 6.66 -5.78
C HIS A 48 -8.85 8.08 -6.13
N LEU A 49 -8.92 8.93 -5.13
CA LEU A 49 -8.36 10.28 -5.15
C LEU A 49 -7.34 10.38 -4.03
N VAL A 50 -6.27 11.09 -4.27
CA VAL A 50 -5.36 11.52 -3.20
C VAL A 50 -5.85 12.85 -2.65
N ASP A 51 -6.14 12.92 -1.35
CA ASP A 51 -6.28 14.19 -0.64
C ASP A 51 -4.88 14.67 -0.25
N ALA A 52 -4.35 15.63 -1.00
CA ALA A 52 -2.99 16.15 -0.81
C ALA A 52 -2.82 16.88 0.54
N GLU A 53 -3.89 17.44 1.11
CA GLU A 53 -3.85 18.09 2.42
C GLU A 53 -3.81 17.07 3.56
N GLN A 54 -4.64 16.03 3.47
CA GLN A 54 -4.73 14.98 4.51
C GLN A 54 -3.74 13.85 4.30
N ARG A 55 -3.09 13.77 3.14
CA ARG A 55 -2.19 12.68 2.73
C ARG A 55 -2.85 11.31 2.86
N SER A 56 -4.05 11.21 2.34
CA SER A 56 -4.87 10.01 2.42
C SER A 56 -5.50 9.70 1.06
N LEU A 57 -5.82 8.43 0.86
CA LEU A 57 -6.65 8.00 -0.26
C LEU A 57 -8.12 8.15 0.13
N ALA A 58 -8.92 8.67 -0.78
CA ALA A 58 -10.36 8.76 -0.70
C ALA A 58 -11.01 7.89 -1.78
N CYS A 59 -11.95 7.03 -1.39
CA CYS A 59 -12.73 6.24 -2.33
C CYS A 59 -13.78 7.12 -3.01
N ALA A 60 -13.83 7.11 -4.33
CA ALA A 60 -14.74 7.93 -5.12
C ALA A 60 -15.48 7.11 -6.20
N CYS A 61 -16.74 7.44 -6.44
CA CYS A 61 -17.42 6.94 -7.62
C CYS A 61 -16.85 7.58 -8.89
N THR A 62 -16.95 6.90 -10.02
CA THR A 62 -16.42 7.38 -11.30
C THR A 62 -16.87 8.82 -11.63
N PRO A 63 -18.18 9.21 -11.49
CA PRO A 63 -18.57 10.59 -11.74
C PRO A 63 -17.87 11.64 -10.87
N CYS A 64 -17.64 11.32 -9.58
CA CYS A 64 -16.93 12.24 -8.69
C CYS A 64 -15.45 12.31 -9.04
N ALA A 65 -14.81 11.19 -9.36
CA ALA A 65 -13.39 11.15 -9.73
C ALA A 65 -13.11 11.98 -10.99
N LEU A 66 -13.98 11.93 -11.99
CA LEU A 66 -13.86 12.72 -13.24
C LEU A 66 -13.80 14.22 -13.01
N LEU A 67 -14.36 14.74 -11.91
CA LEU A 67 -14.29 16.16 -11.57
C LEU A 67 -12.86 16.63 -11.27
N PHE A 68 -11.97 15.71 -10.92
CA PHE A 68 -10.59 15.96 -10.48
C PHE A 68 -9.53 15.49 -11.48
N GLU A 69 -9.92 15.06 -12.67
CA GLU A 69 -8.95 14.68 -13.73
C GLU A 69 -8.18 15.88 -14.30
N ARG A 70 -8.74 17.08 -14.17
CA ARG A 70 -8.07 18.29 -14.65
C ARG A 70 -7.13 18.84 -13.58
N PRO A 71 -5.86 19.12 -13.92
CA PRO A 71 -4.93 19.77 -13.00
C PRO A 71 -5.51 21.04 -12.41
N GLY A 72 -5.38 21.22 -11.09
CA GLY A 72 -5.90 22.39 -10.37
C GLY A 72 -7.38 22.34 -10.01
N ALA A 73 -8.11 21.27 -10.32
CA ALA A 73 -9.46 21.07 -9.80
C ALA A 73 -9.45 21.13 -8.26
N ALA A 74 -10.48 21.75 -7.67
CA ALA A 74 -10.57 21.98 -6.21
C ALA A 74 -9.27 22.57 -5.59
N HIS A 75 -8.66 23.52 -6.27
CA HIS A 75 -7.40 24.15 -5.86
C HIS A 75 -6.23 23.17 -5.69
N GLY A 76 -6.27 22.00 -6.35
CA GLY A 76 -5.23 20.97 -6.26
C GLY A 76 -5.29 20.10 -5.01
N ARG A 77 -6.35 20.21 -4.20
CA ARG A 77 -6.49 19.38 -3.00
C ARG A 77 -6.70 17.91 -3.34
N PHE A 78 -7.58 17.63 -4.30
CA PHE A 78 -7.84 16.26 -4.73
C PHE A 78 -7.18 16.00 -6.07
N LEU A 79 -6.40 14.92 -6.12
CA LEU A 79 -5.70 14.45 -7.32
C LEU A 79 -6.27 13.09 -7.71
N SER A 80 -6.68 12.93 -8.96
CA SER A 80 -7.16 11.63 -9.46
C SER A 80 -6.00 10.65 -9.60
N VAL A 81 -6.14 9.46 -9.03
CA VAL A 81 -5.17 8.37 -9.20
C VAL A 81 -5.34 7.81 -10.61
N PRO A 82 -4.29 7.84 -11.45
CA PRO A 82 -4.36 7.34 -12.82
C PRO A 82 -4.38 5.80 -12.84
N ASP A 83 -5.02 5.24 -13.86
CA ASP A 83 -5.01 3.79 -14.11
C ASP A 83 -3.90 3.43 -15.11
N ARG A 84 -2.64 3.69 -14.72
CA ARG A 84 -1.47 3.49 -15.59
C ARG A 84 -0.49 2.52 -14.96
N TYR A 85 -0.11 1.50 -15.74
CA TYR A 85 0.87 0.48 -15.34
C TYR A 85 1.94 0.37 -16.42
N LEU A 86 3.21 0.50 -16.03
CA LEU A 86 4.35 0.33 -16.91
C LEU A 86 5.38 -0.57 -16.24
N ALA A 87 6.15 -1.31 -17.03
CA ALA A 87 7.27 -2.11 -16.55
C ALA A 87 8.57 -1.68 -17.21
N ASP A 88 9.65 -1.63 -16.46
CA ASP A 88 11.01 -1.45 -16.95
C ASP A 88 11.76 -2.75 -16.83
N HIS A 89 11.75 -3.54 -17.91
CA HIS A 89 12.41 -4.84 -17.95
C HIS A 89 13.94 -4.75 -18.11
N ASP A 90 14.44 -3.57 -18.46
CA ASP A 90 15.88 -3.33 -18.64
C ASP A 90 16.53 -2.83 -17.33
N HIS A 91 15.71 -2.33 -16.38
CA HIS A 91 16.21 -1.90 -15.09
C HIS A 91 16.86 -3.07 -14.34
N ARG A 92 18.09 -2.86 -13.92
CA ARG A 92 18.85 -3.83 -13.12
C ARG A 92 19.34 -3.17 -11.85
N LEU A 93 18.91 -3.75 -10.76
CA LEU A 93 19.39 -3.39 -9.43
C LEU A 93 20.17 -4.59 -8.90
N ASP A 94 21.42 -4.39 -8.57
CA ASP A 94 22.23 -5.41 -7.93
C ASP A 94 21.92 -5.50 -6.42
N ASP A 95 22.42 -6.56 -5.78
CA ASP A 95 22.17 -6.79 -4.37
C ASP A 95 22.79 -5.67 -3.50
N ASN A 96 23.93 -5.09 -3.89
CA ASN A 96 24.55 -4.01 -3.15
C ASN A 96 23.67 -2.75 -3.17
N ALA A 97 23.09 -2.41 -4.33
CA ALA A 97 22.18 -1.27 -4.44
C ALA A 97 20.88 -1.49 -3.64
N TRP A 98 20.38 -2.75 -3.59
CA TRP A 98 19.24 -3.06 -2.72
C TRP A 98 19.58 -2.90 -1.23
N GLU A 99 20.78 -3.31 -0.81
CA GLU A 99 21.22 -3.18 0.58
C GLU A 99 21.34 -1.70 1.02
N LEU A 100 21.66 -0.79 0.09
CA LEU A 100 21.68 0.65 0.39
C LEU A 100 20.30 1.19 0.79
N LEU A 101 19.21 0.51 0.39
CA LEU A 101 17.85 0.87 0.78
C LEU A 101 17.57 0.59 2.26
N GLN A 102 18.34 -0.29 2.89
CA GLN A 102 18.11 -0.77 4.27
C GLN A 102 16.69 -1.31 4.50
N ILE A 103 16.09 -1.88 3.45
CA ILE A 103 14.75 -2.44 3.46
C ILE A 103 14.84 -3.94 3.73
N PRO A 104 14.24 -4.43 4.84
CA PRO A 104 14.41 -5.82 5.28
C PRO A 104 13.56 -6.83 4.49
N VAL A 105 12.75 -6.36 3.56
CA VAL A 105 11.83 -7.17 2.76
C VAL A 105 12.14 -7.06 1.28
N SER A 106 11.58 -7.95 0.46
CA SER A 106 11.87 -8.01 -0.98
C SER A 106 11.01 -7.08 -1.85
N VAL A 107 10.26 -6.17 -1.24
CA VAL A 107 9.36 -5.23 -1.92
C VAL A 107 9.47 -3.86 -1.30
N ALA A 108 9.53 -2.85 -2.15
CA ALA A 108 9.48 -1.44 -1.74
C ALA A 108 8.77 -0.62 -2.82
N PHE A 109 8.17 0.49 -2.42
CA PHE A 109 7.64 1.45 -3.36
C PHE A 109 8.08 2.87 -3.01
N PHE A 110 8.25 3.66 -4.04
CA PHE A 110 8.84 4.99 -3.98
C PHE A 110 7.94 5.96 -4.69
N PHE A 111 7.65 7.08 -4.07
CA PHE A 111 6.89 8.14 -4.71
C PHE A 111 7.43 9.52 -4.32
N ARG A 112 7.18 10.50 -5.17
CA ARG A 112 7.51 11.89 -4.87
C ARG A 112 6.34 12.53 -4.14
N ASN A 113 6.58 13.01 -2.93
CA ASN A 113 5.62 13.83 -2.20
C ASN A 113 5.81 15.30 -2.61
N ALA A 114 4.85 15.85 -3.34
CA ALA A 114 4.95 17.21 -3.87
C ALA A 114 4.93 18.28 -2.75
N ALA A 115 4.14 18.05 -1.69
CA ALA A 115 4.04 19.01 -0.57
C ALA A 115 5.33 19.10 0.24
N LEU A 116 6.10 18.02 0.33
CA LEU A 116 7.36 17.96 1.06
C LEU A 116 8.58 18.13 0.14
N ASP A 117 8.35 18.19 -1.17
CA ASP A 117 9.37 18.18 -2.23
C ASP A 117 10.47 17.11 -2.01
N ARG A 118 10.06 15.93 -1.56
CA ARG A 118 10.98 14.83 -1.31
C ARG A 118 10.45 13.49 -1.81
N LEU A 119 11.38 12.59 -2.01
CA LEU A 119 11.08 11.19 -2.28
C LEU A 119 10.82 10.48 -0.96
N VAL A 120 9.81 9.61 -0.98
CA VAL A 120 9.41 8.76 0.13
C VAL A 120 9.56 7.31 -0.30
N ALA A 121 10.23 6.52 0.51
CA ALA A 121 10.34 5.08 0.33
C ALA A 121 9.51 4.37 1.40
N LEU A 122 8.64 3.48 0.99
CA LEU A 122 7.81 2.70 1.89
C LEU A 122 7.97 1.21 1.57
N TYR A 123 7.82 0.38 2.59
CA TYR A 123 7.75 -1.07 2.43
C TYR A 123 6.67 -1.68 3.32
N PRO A 124 6.08 -2.83 2.93
CA PRO A 124 5.08 -3.51 3.73
C PRO A 124 5.71 -4.13 4.98
N SER A 125 5.04 -3.96 6.11
CA SER A 125 5.40 -4.55 7.39
C SER A 125 4.14 -5.01 8.14
N PRO A 126 4.26 -5.78 9.23
CA PRO A 126 3.12 -6.13 10.10
C PRO A 126 2.41 -4.90 10.67
N ALA A 127 3.10 -3.78 10.82
CA ALA A 127 2.54 -2.52 11.29
C ALA A 127 1.81 -1.72 10.19
N GLY A 128 1.98 -2.09 8.93
CA GLY A 128 1.47 -1.38 7.77
C GLY A 128 2.60 -0.91 6.84
N ALA A 129 2.41 0.21 6.16
CA ALA A 129 3.48 0.85 5.38
C ALA A 129 4.50 1.47 6.33
N THR A 130 5.75 1.04 6.21
CA THR A 130 6.86 1.57 7.01
C THR A 130 7.76 2.42 6.11
N GLU A 131 8.04 3.64 6.54
CA GLU A 131 8.95 4.54 5.84
C GLU A 131 10.39 4.14 6.11
N SER A 132 11.20 4.07 5.06
CA SER A 132 12.65 3.97 5.14
C SER A 132 13.27 5.35 4.92
N GLU A 133 14.14 5.77 5.82
CA GLU A 133 14.90 7.00 5.66
C GLU A 133 16.01 6.76 4.62
N LEU A 134 15.78 7.24 3.41
CA LEU A 134 16.76 7.12 2.33
C LEU A 134 17.65 8.34 2.24
N ASP A 135 18.93 8.09 2.14
CA ASP A 135 19.89 9.10 1.68
C ASP A 135 19.61 9.44 0.21
N PRO A 136 19.66 10.72 -0.20
CA PRO A 136 19.50 11.12 -1.60
C PRO A 136 20.42 10.39 -2.58
N SER A 137 21.61 9.98 -2.15
CA SER A 137 22.52 9.19 -2.98
C SER A 137 22.05 7.76 -3.23
N ALA A 138 21.36 7.14 -2.25
CA ALA A 138 20.78 5.83 -2.41
C ALA A 138 19.64 5.82 -3.45
N TRP A 139 18.87 6.90 -3.50
CA TRP A 139 17.85 7.09 -4.54
C TRP A 139 18.45 7.05 -5.95
N GLN A 140 19.52 7.79 -6.20
CA GLN A 140 20.18 7.82 -7.51
C GLN A 140 20.75 6.44 -7.88
N ALA A 141 21.32 5.74 -6.93
CA ALA A 141 21.86 4.39 -7.15
C ALA A 141 20.76 3.40 -7.52
N VAL A 142 19.58 3.53 -6.93
CA VAL A 142 18.48 2.57 -7.06
C VAL A 142 17.60 2.87 -8.27
N LEU A 143 17.25 4.12 -8.51
CA LEU A 143 16.24 4.51 -9.50
C LEU A 143 16.79 5.39 -10.61
N GLY A 144 18.00 5.94 -10.47
CA GLY A 144 18.60 6.83 -11.48
C GLY A 144 18.84 6.17 -12.85
N GLY A 145 18.83 4.85 -12.93
CA GLY A 145 18.93 4.10 -14.19
C GLY A 145 17.59 3.70 -14.79
N SER A 146 16.46 3.92 -14.10
CA SER A 146 15.14 3.58 -14.63
C SER A 146 14.51 4.74 -15.39
N ARG A 147 14.04 4.46 -16.60
CA ARG A 147 13.26 5.43 -17.37
C ARG A 147 11.93 5.79 -16.71
N LEU A 148 11.40 4.92 -15.86
CA LEU A 148 10.15 5.16 -15.15
C LEU A 148 10.28 6.24 -14.09
N SER A 149 11.49 6.50 -13.58
CA SER A 149 11.74 7.55 -12.59
C SER A 149 11.44 8.97 -13.09
N GLU A 150 11.54 9.17 -14.40
CA GLU A 150 11.22 10.45 -15.06
C GLU A 150 9.72 10.59 -15.39
N LEU A 151 8.99 9.47 -15.39
CA LEU A 151 7.59 9.41 -15.80
C LEU A 151 6.61 9.43 -14.63
N VAL A 152 7.08 9.13 -13.40
CA VAL A 152 6.22 9.01 -12.22
C VAL A 152 5.60 10.37 -11.87
N GLU A 153 4.28 10.41 -11.80
CA GLU A 153 3.53 11.59 -11.37
C GLU A 153 3.54 11.69 -9.84
N PRO A 154 3.91 12.87 -9.28
CA PRO A 154 3.95 13.05 -7.84
C PRO A 154 2.61 12.76 -7.17
N ASP A 155 2.65 12.24 -5.95
CA ASP A 155 1.53 11.93 -5.06
C ASP A 155 0.56 10.83 -5.53
N VAL A 156 0.40 10.60 -6.82
CA VAL A 156 -0.61 9.70 -7.40
C VAL A 156 -0.06 8.41 -8.00
N GLU A 157 1.24 8.36 -8.27
CA GLU A 157 1.94 7.17 -8.78
C GLU A 157 3.15 6.82 -7.93
N ALA A 158 3.56 5.57 -8.03
CA ALA A 158 4.74 5.06 -7.36
C ALA A 158 5.57 4.16 -8.28
N LEU A 159 6.87 4.11 -8.00
CA LEU A 159 7.77 3.09 -8.54
C LEU A 159 7.79 1.93 -7.55
N LEU A 160 7.25 0.81 -7.96
CA LEU A 160 7.18 -0.42 -7.18
C LEU A 160 8.33 -1.33 -7.59
N LEU A 161 9.20 -1.65 -6.65
CA LEU A 161 10.32 -2.56 -6.83
C LEU A 161 10.05 -3.90 -6.16
N ARG A 162 10.43 -4.98 -6.83
CA ARG A 162 10.42 -6.33 -6.28
C ARG A 162 11.73 -7.02 -6.54
N ARG A 163 12.39 -7.51 -5.48
CA ARG A 163 13.53 -8.41 -5.57
C ARG A 163 13.06 -9.86 -5.51
N SER A 164 13.39 -10.64 -6.55
CA SER A 164 13.08 -12.07 -6.62
C SER A 164 14.19 -12.79 -7.37
N GLU A 165 14.73 -13.86 -6.80
CA GLU A 165 15.74 -14.74 -7.42
C GLU A 165 16.94 -13.98 -8.03
N GLY A 166 17.45 -12.96 -7.31
CA GLY A 166 18.59 -12.15 -7.77
C GLY A 166 18.26 -11.18 -8.91
N ARG A 167 16.99 -10.97 -9.19
CA ARG A 167 16.50 -9.98 -10.15
C ARG A 167 15.61 -8.97 -9.45
N THR A 168 15.64 -7.73 -9.92
CA THR A 168 14.71 -6.69 -9.47
C THR A 168 13.81 -6.29 -10.62
N GLY A 169 12.50 -6.44 -10.42
CA GLY A 169 11.49 -5.85 -11.27
C GLY A 169 11.21 -4.42 -10.85
N CYS A 170 11.04 -3.51 -11.81
CA CYS A 170 10.70 -2.12 -11.59
C CYS A 170 9.41 -1.79 -12.36
N TYR A 171 8.41 -1.29 -11.64
CA TYR A 171 7.08 -1.02 -12.18
C TYR A 171 6.65 0.38 -11.77
N LEU A 172 6.05 1.13 -12.70
CA LEU A 172 5.28 2.31 -12.40
C LEU A 172 3.83 1.88 -12.24
N VAL A 173 3.24 2.22 -11.12
CA VAL A 173 1.89 1.80 -10.76
C VAL A 173 1.12 2.94 -10.10
N PRO A 174 -0.23 2.91 -10.11
CA PRO A 174 -1.04 3.78 -9.27
C PRO A 174 -0.66 3.63 -7.80
N ILE A 175 -0.68 4.72 -7.04
CA ILE A 175 -0.22 4.69 -5.64
C ILE A 175 -1.15 3.85 -4.74
N ASP A 176 -2.44 3.80 -5.03
CA ASP A 176 -3.44 3.03 -4.30
C ASP A 176 -3.13 1.53 -4.30
N ILE A 177 -2.62 0.99 -5.41
CA ILE A 177 -2.19 -0.41 -5.53
C ILE A 177 -1.06 -0.74 -4.55
N CYS A 178 -0.17 0.21 -4.28
CA CYS A 178 0.88 0.02 -3.27
C CYS A 178 0.30 -0.10 -1.86
N TYR A 179 -0.70 0.72 -1.52
CA TYR A 179 -1.38 0.64 -0.24
C TYR A 179 -2.28 -0.60 -0.12
N GLU A 180 -2.89 -1.03 -1.22
CA GLU A 180 -3.61 -2.31 -1.28
C GLU A 180 -2.66 -3.48 -0.97
N LEU A 181 -1.48 -3.51 -1.58
CA LEU A 181 -0.44 -4.50 -1.28
C LEU A 181 -0.09 -4.51 0.22
N VAL A 182 0.14 -3.33 0.81
CA VAL A 182 0.42 -3.21 2.25
C VAL A 182 -0.72 -3.79 3.08
N GLY A 183 -1.96 -3.49 2.73
CA GLY A 183 -3.16 -4.01 3.40
C GLY A 183 -3.23 -5.54 3.35
N ARG A 184 -3.05 -6.12 2.16
CA ARG A 184 -3.04 -7.58 1.93
C ARG A 184 -1.91 -8.25 2.72
N MET A 185 -0.68 -7.70 2.64
CA MET A 185 0.46 -8.22 3.39
C MET A 185 0.21 -8.21 4.89
N ARG A 186 -0.35 -7.12 5.44
CA ARG A 186 -0.66 -7.01 6.86
C ARG A 186 -1.65 -8.07 7.33
N LEU A 187 -2.63 -8.44 6.51
CA LEU A 187 -3.63 -9.46 6.85
C LEU A 187 -3.05 -10.87 6.83
N LEU A 188 -2.09 -11.13 5.96
CA LEU A 188 -1.54 -12.47 5.71
C LEU A 188 -0.21 -12.71 6.41
N TRP A 189 0.37 -11.68 7.02
CA TRP A 189 1.70 -11.77 7.62
C TRP A 189 1.74 -12.73 8.80
N GLN A 190 2.58 -13.76 8.70
CA GLN A 190 2.79 -14.74 9.74
C GLN A 190 4.29 -14.91 10.04
N GLY A 191 4.64 -14.89 11.33
CA GLY A 191 6.02 -15.05 11.75
C GLY A 191 6.94 -13.89 11.33
N PHE A 192 8.23 -14.19 11.21
CA PHE A 192 9.25 -13.18 10.92
C PHE A 192 9.36 -12.83 9.42
N ASP A 193 9.17 -13.83 8.55
CA ASP A 193 9.37 -13.74 7.09
C ASP A 193 8.08 -13.64 6.27
N GLY A 194 6.95 -13.40 6.93
CA GLY A 194 5.63 -13.25 6.31
C GLY A 194 4.89 -14.57 6.07
N GLY A 195 5.58 -15.71 6.02
CA GLY A 195 4.97 -17.02 5.83
C GLY A 195 4.63 -17.35 4.36
N ALA A 196 4.10 -18.56 4.14
CA ALA A 196 3.82 -19.07 2.80
C ALA A 196 2.66 -18.34 2.10
N GLU A 197 1.62 -17.99 2.85
CA GLU A 197 0.43 -17.31 2.32
C GLU A 197 0.76 -15.90 1.82
N ALA A 198 1.53 -15.13 2.60
CA ALA A 198 1.97 -13.80 2.19
C ALA A 198 2.88 -13.85 0.95
N ARG A 199 3.75 -14.88 0.84
CA ARG A 199 4.58 -15.07 -0.34
C ARG A 199 3.77 -15.43 -1.58
N ALA A 200 2.75 -16.29 -1.45
CA ALA A 200 1.86 -16.66 -2.55
C ALA A 200 1.03 -15.44 -3.02
N GLU A 201 0.50 -14.67 -2.08
CA GLU A 201 -0.24 -13.44 -2.39
C GLU A 201 0.65 -12.41 -3.09
N LEU A 202 1.86 -12.23 -2.61
CA LEU A 202 2.84 -11.34 -3.24
C LEU A 202 3.14 -11.77 -4.67
N GLN A 203 3.28 -13.06 -4.92
CA GLN A 203 3.50 -13.60 -6.26
C GLN A 203 2.31 -13.30 -7.18
N ALA A 204 1.09 -13.61 -6.74
CA ALA A 204 -0.14 -13.37 -7.50
C ALA A 204 -0.35 -11.87 -7.79
N PHE A 205 -0.03 -11.01 -6.82
CA PHE A 205 -0.10 -9.56 -6.97
C PHE A 205 0.83 -9.07 -8.08
N PHE A 206 2.10 -9.50 -8.10
CA PHE A 206 3.02 -9.08 -9.15
C PHE A 206 2.69 -9.66 -10.52
N GLU A 207 2.17 -10.88 -10.60
CA GLU A 207 1.64 -11.43 -11.85
C GLU A 207 0.48 -10.58 -12.39
N HIS A 208 -0.36 -10.04 -11.52
CA HIS A 208 -1.41 -9.10 -11.92
C HIS A 208 -0.82 -7.80 -12.47
N ILE A 209 0.17 -7.21 -11.78
CA ILE A 209 0.88 -6.01 -12.25
C ILE A 209 1.50 -6.23 -13.63
N GLU A 210 2.21 -7.34 -13.81
CA GLU A 210 2.85 -7.66 -15.09
C GLU A 210 1.86 -7.79 -16.24
N ARG A 211 0.71 -8.44 -15.99
CA ARG A 211 -0.37 -8.52 -17.00
C ARG A 211 -0.93 -7.14 -17.36
N ARG A 212 -1.04 -6.23 -16.39
CA ARG A 212 -1.56 -4.87 -16.62
C ARG A 212 -0.53 -3.95 -17.24
N ALA A 213 0.73 -4.07 -16.88
CA ALA A 213 1.80 -3.22 -17.38
C ALA A 213 1.98 -3.31 -18.90
N GLY A 214 1.43 -4.35 -19.56
CA GLY A 214 1.57 -4.55 -20.98
C GLY A 214 3.03 -4.47 -21.42
N THR A 215 3.31 -4.86 -22.62
CA THR A 215 4.67 -4.73 -23.14
C THR A 215 5.02 -3.25 -23.36
N THR A 216 5.60 -2.59 -22.39
CA THR A 216 6.81 -1.80 -22.44
C THR A 216 6.86 -0.38 -22.99
N VAL A 217 7.53 0.44 -22.25
CA VAL A 217 8.34 1.59 -22.73
C VAL A 217 9.51 1.09 -23.60
N GLY A 218 9.25 0.41 -24.70
CA GLY A 218 10.31 -0.14 -25.56
C GLY A 218 10.07 -0.04 -27.06
N GLU A 219 8.83 0.09 -27.49
CA GLU A 219 8.51 0.18 -28.91
C GLU A 219 7.87 1.50 -29.30
N ARG A 220 8.65 2.58 -29.33
CA ARG A 220 8.43 3.57 -30.39
C ARG A 220 9.24 3.08 -31.60
N ARG A 221 8.59 2.37 -32.49
CA ARG A 221 9.04 2.22 -33.86
C ARG A 221 9.20 3.59 -34.51
N PRO A 222 10.23 3.76 -35.35
CA PRO A 222 10.56 5.01 -36.04
C PRO A 222 9.48 5.48 -37.00
#